data_3e65ccb67fe01ba9e2c7f068905f6b23
#
_entry.id   3e65ccb67fe01ba9e2c7f068905f6b23
#
_cell.length_a   1.000
_cell.length_b   1.000
_cell.length_c   1.000
_cell.angle_alpha   90.00
_cell.angle_beta   90.00
_cell.angle_gamma   90.00
#
_symmetry.space_group_name_H-M   'P 1'
#
loop_
_entity.id
_entity.type
_entity.pdbx_description
1 polymer ?
#
loop_
_entity_poly.entity_id
_entity_poly.type
_entity_poly.pdbx_seq_one_letter_code
_entity_poly.pdbx_strand_id
1 'polypeptide(L)'
;MKDYIVGLGEILFDCLPDGKKLGGAPANFAYHVSNFGLEGIAVSAIGKDEDGLRIKKELEPRGLKYHLEEVDYPTGTVQVSLSGNGIPQYEICLGVAYDNIPWTPEIEEIAKNARGVCFGSLAQRNVVSRNTIHKFLDTMAPVGTLKVFDINLRQNWYSREVIEESLRKCNILKLNDEE
;
A
#
# COMPACT_ATOMS: atom_id res chain seq x y z
N MET A 1 12.14 9.35 -19.96
CA MET A 1 10.93 9.13 -19.13
C MET A 1 11.28 8.04 -18.11
N LYS A 2 10.98 8.24 -16.84
CA LYS A 2 11.14 7.18 -15.83
C LYS A 2 9.90 6.28 -15.94
N ASP A 3 10.09 4.97 -15.99
CA ASP A 3 8.99 4.00 -16.14
C ASP A 3 8.78 3.30 -14.80
N TYR A 4 8.05 3.95 -13.88
CA TYR A 4 7.79 3.39 -12.56
C TYR A 4 6.71 2.31 -12.59
N ILE A 5 6.94 1.24 -11.81
CA ILE A 5 5.92 0.28 -11.42
C ILE A 5 5.66 0.45 -9.93
N VAL A 6 4.48 0.95 -9.60
CA VAL A 6 4.17 1.50 -8.28
C VAL A 6 3.36 0.51 -7.44
N GLY A 7 3.74 0.33 -6.19
CA GLY A 7 2.89 -0.25 -5.16
C GLY A 7 2.33 0.89 -4.30
N LEU A 8 1.03 1.18 -4.42
CA LEU A 8 0.37 2.32 -3.76
C LEU A 8 -0.62 1.83 -2.70
N GLY A 9 -0.39 2.18 -1.47
CA GLY A 9 -1.29 1.82 -0.36
C GLY A 9 -0.55 1.58 0.96
N GLU A 10 -0.93 0.55 1.69
CA GLU A 10 -0.41 0.28 3.03
C GLU A 10 1.06 -0.15 3.02
N ILE A 11 1.81 0.40 3.97
CA ILE A 11 3.07 -0.10 4.49
C ILE A 11 2.96 -0.14 6.01
N LEU A 12 3.36 -1.23 6.63
CA LEU A 12 3.09 -1.48 8.04
C LEU A 12 4.06 -2.50 8.65
N PHE A 13 3.98 -2.68 9.96
CA PHE A 13 4.58 -3.81 10.64
C PHE A 13 3.52 -4.82 11.11
N ASP A 14 3.75 -6.10 10.81
CA ASP A 14 3.11 -7.20 11.50
C ASP A 14 3.85 -7.43 12.83
N CYS A 15 3.15 -7.15 13.94
CA CYS A 15 3.67 -7.28 15.31
C CYS A 15 3.44 -8.72 15.79
N LEU A 16 4.38 -9.60 15.50
CA LEU A 16 4.38 -11.00 15.88
C LEU A 16 4.99 -11.19 17.29
N PRO A 17 4.71 -12.30 17.99
CA PRO A 17 5.32 -12.58 19.29
C PRO A 17 6.87 -12.61 19.27
N ASP A 18 7.45 -12.97 18.14
CA ASP A 18 8.91 -13.05 17.90
C ASP A 18 9.51 -11.75 17.34
N GLY A 19 8.70 -10.70 17.14
CA GLY A 19 9.14 -9.38 16.70
C GLY A 19 8.30 -8.81 15.55
N LYS A 20 8.66 -7.59 15.13
CA LYS A 20 7.98 -6.89 14.05
C LYS A 20 8.56 -7.29 12.69
N LYS A 21 7.70 -7.60 11.73
CA LYS A 21 8.06 -7.88 10.34
C LYS A 21 7.44 -6.84 9.42
N LEU A 22 8.26 -6.29 8.51
CA LEU A 22 7.78 -5.34 7.51
C LEU A 22 6.80 -6.02 6.55
N GLY A 23 5.64 -5.41 6.37
CA GLY A 23 4.52 -5.88 5.56
C GLY A 23 3.85 -4.76 4.77
N GLY A 24 2.73 -5.11 4.16
CA GLY A 24 1.95 -4.26 3.25
C GLY A 24 1.96 -4.84 1.83
N ALA A 25 0.81 -5.24 1.32
CA ALA A 25 0.72 -5.89 0.01
C ALA A 25 1.26 -5.03 -1.12
N PRO A 26 0.95 -3.70 -1.22
CA PRO A 26 1.52 -2.83 -2.24
C PRO A 26 3.04 -2.68 -2.13
N ALA A 27 3.57 -2.56 -0.92
CA ALA A 27 5.02 -2.46 -0.71
C ALA A 27 5.75 -3.75 -1.12
N ASN A 28 5.18 -4.92 -0.79
CA ASN A 28 5.70 -6.21 -1.21
C ASN A 28 5.66 -6.37 -2.74
N PHE A 29 4.59 -5.91 -3.39
CA PHE A 29 4.50 -5.89 -4.85
C PHE A 29 5.66 -5.08 -5.45
N ALA A 30 5.88 -3.84 -5.00
CA ALA A 30 6.97 -3.00 -5.50
C ALA A 30 8.35 -3.64 -5.28
N TYR A 31 8.55 -4.30 -4.14
CA TYR A 31 9.79 -5.04 -3.84
C TYR A 31 10.03 -6.19 -4.84
N HIS A 32 9.01 -6.98 -5.12
CA HIS A 32 9.15 -8.07 -6.10
C HIS A 32 9.39 -7.55 -7.52
N VAL A 33 8.73 -6.46 -7.91
CA VAL A 33 9.00 -5.77 -9.18
C VAL A 33 10.47 -5.38 -9.30
N SER A 34 11.05 -4.81 -8.23
CA SER A 34 12.48 -4.45 -8.21
C SER A 34 13.39 -5.66 -8.36
N ASN A 35 13.04 -6.79 -7.75
CA ASN A 35 13.80 -8.05 -7.88
C ASN A 35 13.77 -8.61 -9.31
N PHE A 36 12.79 -8.27 -10.12
CA PHE A 36 12.74 -8.60 -11.55
C PHE A 36 13.50 -7.59 -12.43
N GLY A 37 14.23 -6.64 -11.83
CA GLY A 37 15.05 -5.67 -12.56
C GLY A 37 14.26 -4.47 -13.13
N LEU A 38 13.02 -4.28 -12.70
CA LEU A 38 12.19 -3.12 -13.08
C LEU A 38 12.28 -2.01 -12.02
N GLU A 39 11.86 -0.79 -12.36
CA GLU A 39 11.84 0.31 -11.39
C GLU A 39 10.60 0.24 -10.48
N GLY A 40 10.63 -0.66 -9.47
CA GLY A 40 9.62 -0.74 -8.43
C GLY A 40 9.74 0.44 -7.45
N ILE A 41 8.61 1.06 -7.09
CA ILE A 41 8.54 2.11 -6.08
C ILE A 41 7.35 1.90 -5.15
N ALA A 42 7.58 1.90 -3.84
CA ALA A 42 6.51 1.89 -2.86
C ALA A 42 6.07 3.32 -2.55
N VAL A 43 4.78 3.61 -2.68
CA VAL A 43 4.16 4.90 -2.34
C VAL A 43 3.17 4.71 -1.21
N SER A 44 3.42 5.38 -0.07
CA SER A 44 2.62 5.24 1.13
C SER A 44 2.81 6.46 2.06
N ALA A 45 2.33 6.33 3.31
CA ALA A 45 2.67 7.25 4.39
C ALA A 45 3.10 6.47 5.64
N ILE A 46 3.97 7.10 6.43
CA ILE A 46 4.47 6.63 7.72
C ILE A 46 4.31 7.71 8.78
N GLY A 47 4.32 7.31 10.04
CA GLY A 47 4.33 8.23 11.17
C GLY A 47 5.71 8.86 11.39
N LYS A 48 5.71 9.99 12.11
CA LYS A 48 6.93 10.62 12.65
C LYS A 48 7.36 9.91 13.94
N ASP A 49 7.50 8.59 13.89
CA ASP A 49 7.76 7.71 15.01
C ASP A 49 8.91 6.72 14.72
N GLU A 50 9.27 5.92 15.72
CA GLU A 50 10.37 4.94 15.60
C GLU A 50 10.08 3.89 14.55
N ASP A 51 8.82 3.45 14.41
CA ASP A 51 8.42 2.47 13.41
C ASP A 51 8.54 3.04 12.00
N GLY A 52 8.19 4.31 11.77
CA GLY A 52 8.39 4.99 10.49
C GLY A 52 9.87 5.09 10.10
N LEU A 53 10.72 5.47 11.03
CA LEU A 53 12.18 5.47 10.84
C LEU A 53 12.72 4.07 10.56
N ARG A 54 12.18 3.06 11.25
CA ARG A 54 12.58 1.67 11.06
C ARG A 54 12.17 1.15 9.67
N ILE A 55 10.98 1.49 9.17
CA ILE A 55 10.56 1.13 7.81
C ILE A 55 11.60 1.62 6.79
N LYS A 56 11.99 2.89 6.84
CA LYS A 56 13.01 3.44 5.92
C LYS A 56 14.31 2.66 5.99
N LYS A 57 14.82 2.39 7.21
CA LYS A 57 16.05 1.61 7.42
C LYS A 57 15.96 0.17 6.89
N GLU A 58 14.79 -0.45 6.92
CA GLU A 58 14.61 -1.81 6.41
C GLU A 58 14.43 -1.86 4.88
N LEU A 59 13.96 -0.77 4.26
CA LEU A 59 13.81 -0.67 2.80
C LEU A 59 15.15 -0.38 2.09
N GLU A 60 16.03 0.43 2.68
CA GLU A 60 17.32 0.83 2.09
C GLU A 60 18.20 -0.36 1.65
N PRO A 61 18.50 -1.36 2.54
CA PRO A 61 19.34 -2.49 2.15
C PRO A 61 18.67 -3.43 1.13
N ARG A 62 17.36 -3.35 0.98
CA ARG A 62 16.60 -4.14 0.00
C ARG A 62 16.65 -3.51 -1.41
N GLY A 63 17.21 -2.29 -1.55
CA GLY A 63 17.28 -1.58 -2.82
C GLY A 63 15.91 -1.16 -3.38
N LEU A 64 14.85 -1.22 -2.58
CA LEU A 64 13.53 -0.79 -2.98
C LEU A 64 13.45 0.74 -2.95
N LYS A 65 13.11 1.36 -4.07
CA LYS A 65 12.76 2.78 -4.11
C LYS A 65 11.44 3.00 -3.39
N TYR A 66 11.35 4.09 -2.67
CA TYR A 66 10.12 4.46 -1.98
C TYR A 66 9.89 5.96 -1.99
N HIS A 67 8.63 6.33 -1.91
CA HIS A 67 8.17 7.67 -1.56
C HIS A 67 7.18 7.53 -0.40
N LEU A 68 7.63 7.88 0.80
CA LEU A 68 6.86 7.73 2.04
C LEU A 68 6.66 9.11 2.65
N GLU A 69 5.42 9.58 2.62
CA GLU A 69 5.03 10.82 3.29
C GLU A 69 5.05 10.66 4.80
N GLU A 70 5.62 11.62 5.52
CA GLU A 70 5.58 11.65 6.98
C GLU A 70 4.36 12.45 7.44
N VAL A 71 3.45 11.78 8.14
CA VAL A 71 2.20 12.37 8.62
C VAL A 71 2.09 12.32 10.14
N ASP A 72 1.18 13.13 10.71
CA ASP A 72 0.94 13.20 12.16
C ASP A 72 -0.03 12.09 12.65
N TYR A 73 0.18 10.88 12.15
CA TYR A 73 -0.51 9.66 12.52
C TYR A 73 0.52 8.56 12.80
N PRO A 74 0.25 7.61 13.70
CA PRO A 74 1.19 6.54 13.98
C PRO A 74 1.41 5.67 12.75
N THR A 75 2.62 5.13 12.61
CA THR A 75 2.94 4.14 11.56
C THR A 75 2.02 2.93 11.67
N GLY A 76 1.58 2.41 10.52
CA GLY A 76 0.66 1.29 10.45
C GLY A 76 1.21 0.03 11.12
N THR A 77 0.38 -0.61 11.93
CA THR A 77 0.69 -1.90 12.55
C THR A 77 -0.50 -2.85 12.50
N VAL A 78 -0.18 -4.14 12.46
CA VAL A 78 -1.12 -5.23 12.67
C VAL A 78 -0.65 -6.00 13.89
N GLN A 79 -1.48 -6.06 14.94
CA GLN A 79 -1.19 -6.86 16.11
C GLN A 79 -1.55 -8.30 15.83
N VAL A 80 -0.61 -9.20 16.07
CA VAL A 80 -0.81 -10.64 15.89
C VAL A 80 -0.75 -11.30 17.25
N SER A 81 -1.88 -11.79 17.74
CA SER A 81 -1.99 -12.57 18.97
C SER A 81 -2.37 -14.01 18.68
N LEU A 82 -2.07 -14.92 19.58
CA LEU A 82 -2.53 -16.31 19.49
C LEU A 82 -3.75 -16.46 20.39
N SER A 83 -4.84 -17.00 19.85
CA SER A 83 -5.97 -17.43 20.66
C SER A 83 -5.57 -18.58 21.59
N GLY A 84 -6.38 -18.88 22.61
CA GLY A 84 -6.13 -19.99 23.53
C GLY A 84 -5.95 -21.36 22.85
N ASN A 85 -6.35 -21.49 21.59
CA ASN A 85 -6.19 -22.68 20.74
C ASN A 85 -5.01 -22.58 19.76
N GLY A 86 -4.13 -21.59 19.91
CA GLY A 86 -2.97 -21.38 19.03
C GLY A 86 -3.29 -20.81 17.64
N ILE A 87 -4.54 -20.38 17.40
CA ILE A 87 -4.95 -19.79 16.11
C ILE A 87 -4.56 -18.31 16.12
N PRO A 88 -3.80 -17.82 15.09
CA PRO A 88 -3.45 -16.41 14.98
C PRO A 88 -4.71 -15.53 14.84
N GLN A 89 -4.76 -14.47 15.62
CA GLN A 89 -5.75 -13.41 15.51
C GLN A 89 -5.01 -12.13 15.09
N TYR A 90 -5.55 -11.47 14.06
CA TYR A 90 -4.97 -10.25 13.48
C TYR A 90 -5.86 -9.06 13.85
N GLU A 91 -5.28 -8.03 14.42
CA GLU A 91 -5.95 -6.76 14.68
C GLU A 91 -5.25 -5.66 13.87
N ILE A 92 -5.93 -5.18 12.83
CA ILE A 92 -5.43 -4.10 11.98
C ILE A 92 -5.76 -2.77 12.66
N CYS A 93 -4.75 -2.04 13.10
CA CYS A 93 -4.92 -0.77 13.77
C CYS A 93 -5.58 0.28 12.86
N LEU A 94 -6.42 1.12 13.46
CA LEU A 94 -7.09 2.24 12.79
C LEU A 94 -6.38 3.56 13.02
N GLY A 95 -6.68 4.57 12.17
CA GLY A 95 -6.17 5.92 12.33
C GLY A 95 -4.65 5.99 12.20
N VAL A 96 -4.10 5.20 11.30
CA VAL A 96 -2.66 5.08 11.06
C VAL A 96 -2.23 5.87 9.82
N ALA A 97 -0.93 5.99 9.63
CA ALA A 97 -0.34 6.80 8.58
C ALA A 97 -0.82 6.43 7.17
N TYR A 98 -0.85 5.16 6.80
CA TYR A 98 -1.30 4.75 5.47
C TYR A 98 -2.81 4.98 5.21
N ASP A 99 -3.62 5.28 6.24
CA ASP A 99 -4.99 5.76 6.08
C ASP A 99 -5.03 7.23 5.61
N ASN A 100 -3.90 7.94 5.68
CA ASN A 100 -3.77 9.38 5.50
C ASN A 100 -2.67 9.76 4.51
N ILE A 101 -2.53 9.00 3.41
CA ILE A 101 -1.59 9.30 2.32
C ILE A 101 -2.06 10.60 1.64
N PRO A 102 -1.31 11.73 1.75
CA PRO A 102 -1.72 12.97 1.13
C PRO A 102 -1.48 12.95 -0.38
N TRP A 103 -2.19 13.79 -1.11
CA TRP A 103 -1.85 14.06 -2.51
C TRP A 103 -0.84 15.20 -2.58
N THR A 104 0.38 14.89 -2.99
CA THR A 104 1.48 15.87 -3.09
C THR A 104 1.95 16.02 -4.53
N PRO A 105 2.66 17.11 -4.86
CA PRO A 105 3.26 17.29 -6.19
C PRO A 105 4.21 16.14 -6.57
N GLU A 106 4.91 15.57 -5.58
CA GLU A 106 5.84 14.45 -5.77
C GLU A 106 5.09 13.18 -6.15
N ILE A 107 3.97 12.88 -5.48
CA ILE A 107 3.10 11.75 -5.81
C ILE A 107 2.47 11.95 -7.20
N GLU A 108 2.08 13.18 -7.53
CA GLU A 108 1.56 13.51 -8.86
C GLU A 108 2.61 13.26 -9.96
N GLU A 109 3.86 13.65 -9.71
CA GLU A 109 4.96 13.41 -10.66
C GLU A 109 5.24 11.91 -10.83
N ILE A 110 5.19 11.13 -9.74
CA ILE A 110 5.29 9.67 -9.81
C ILE A 110 4.16 9.10 -10.66
N ALA A 111 2.91 9.55 -10.46
CA ALA A 111 1.76 9.09 -11.21
C ALA A 111 1.88 9.35 -12.72
N LYS A 112 2.36 10.53 -13.12
CA LYS A 112 2.62 10.90 -14.54
C LYS A 112 3.66 10.01 -15.21
N ASN A 113 4.61 9.47 -14.44
CA ASN A 113 5.68 8.59 -14.91
C ASN A 113 5.43 7.10 -14.64
N ALA A 114 4.27 6.74 -14.08
CA ALA A 114 3.93 5.37 -13.78
C ALA A 114 3.47 4.61 -15.03
N ARG A 115 4.09 3.45 -15.30
CA ARG A 115 3.68 2.48 -16.33
C ARG A 115 2.77 1.40 -15.76
N GLY A 116 2.85 1.20 -14.45
CA GLY A 116 1.98 0.28 -13.74
C GLY A 116 1.79 0.69 -12.29
N VAL A 117 0.64 0.34 -11.73
CA VAL A 117 0.34 0.50 -10.32
C VAL A 117 -0.41 -0.71 -9.80
N CYS A 118 -0.03 -1.18 -8.60
CA CYS A 118 -0.83 -2.12 -7.83
C CYS A 118 -1.35 -1.40 -6.58
N PHE A 119 -2.65 -1.50 -6.35
CA PHE A 119 -3.34 -0.91 -5.21
C PHE A 119 -4.39 -1.89 -4.66
N GLY A 120 -4.74 -1.76 -3.39
CA GLY A 120 -5.67 -2.65 -2.71
C GLY A 120 -6.89 -1.94 -2.11
N SER A 121 -7.73 -2.70 -1.42
CA SER A 121 -8.91 -2.18 -0.73
C SER A 121 -8.57 -1.54 0.62
N LEU A 122 -7.59 -2.08 1.36
CA LEU A 122 -7.34 -1.73 2.77
C LEU A 122 -7.02 -0.26 2.99
N ALA A 123 -6.10 0.31 2.21
CA ALA A 123 -5.74 1.73 2.34
C ALA A 123 -6.88 2.68 1.91
N GLN A 124 -7.89 2.17 1.21
CA GLN A 124 -9.05 2.94 0.77
C GLN A 124 -10.17 3.03 1.83
N ARG A 125 -10.02 2.37 2.98
CA ARG A 125 -10.98 2.45 4.09
C ARG A 125 -11.14 3.88 4.64
N ASN A 126 -10.09 4.71 4.54
CA ASN A 126 -10.15 6.12 4.87
C ASN A 126 -10.23 6.98 3.61
N VAL A 127 -11.05 8.03 3.65
CA VAL A 127 -11.32 8.92 2.51
C VAL A 127 -10.07 9.66 2.02
N VAL A 128 -9.10 9.97 2.89
CA VAL A 128 -7.89 10.70 2.52
C VAL A 128 -7.06 9.87 1.54
N SER A 129 -6.67 8.66 1.93
CA SER A 129 -5.90 7.77 1.06
C SER A 129 -6.69 7.30 -0.15
N ARG A 130 -8.01 7.06 -0.01
CA ARG A 130 -8.90 6.76 -1.15
C ARG A 130 -8.83 7.84 -2.22
N ASN A 131 -8.96 9.10 -1.82
CA ASN A 131 -8.87 10.23 -2.75
C ASN A 131 -7.51 10.32 -3.44
N THR A 132 -6.43 10.09 -2.71
CA THR A 132 -5.08 10.06 -3.27
C THR A 132 -4.89 8.93 -4.26
N ILE A 133 -5.35 7.71 -3.92
CA ILE A 133 -5.31 6.55 -4.83
C ILE A 133 -6.10 6.85 -6.10
N HIS A 134 -7.32 7.38 -6.00
CA HIS A 134 -8.14 7.70 -7.16
C HIS A 134 -7.51 8.78 -8.04
N LYS A 135 -6.98 9.85 -7.45
CA LYS A 135 -6.25 10.89 -8.21
C LYS A 135 -5.02 10.33 -8.91
N PHE A 136 -4.28 9.43 -8.24
CA PHE A 136 -3.14 8.76 -8.85
C PHE A 136 -3.55 7.99 -10.11
N LEU A 137 -4.59 7.15 -9.99
CA LEU A 137 -5.12 6.36 -11.10
C LEU A 137 -5.61 7.22 -12.27
N ASP A 138 -6.24 8.37 -11.97
CA ASP A 138 -6.75 9.31 -12.97
C ASP A 138 -5.62 10.12 -13.63
N THR A 139 -4.50 10.35 -12.92
CA THR A 139 -3.33 11.07 -13.42
C THR A 139 -2.44 10.21 -14.32
N MET A 140 -2.43 8.90 -14.14
CA MET A 140 -1.68 7.98 -15.01
C MET A 140 -2.15 8.10 -16.46
N ALA A 141 -1.23 7.88 -17.42
CA ALA A 141 -1.57 7.88 -18.84
C ALA A 141 -2.76 6.93 -19.12
N PRO A 142 -3.74 7.36 -19.93
CA PRO A 142 -4.97 6.58 -20.15
C PRO A 142 -4.74 5.32 -20.99
N VAL A 143 -3.64 5.26 -21.75
CA VAL A 143 -3.29 4.15 -22.66
C VAL A 143 -1.89 3.64 -22.33
N GLY A 144 -1.73 2.32 -22.39
CA GLY A 144 -0.43 1.67 -22.21
C GLY A 144 0.04 1.56 -20.77
N THR A 145 -0.83 1.82 -19.77
CA THR A 145 -0.53 1.64 -18.36
C THR A 145 -1.31 0.47 -17.76
N LEU A 146 -0.71 -0.19 -16.77
CA LEU A 146 -1.32 -1.30 -16.04
C LEU A 146 -1.82 -0.81 -14.69
N LYS A 147 -3.12 -0.95 -14.43
CA LYS A 147 -3.77 -0.61 -13.16
C LYS A 147 -4.31 -1.90 -12.54
N VAL A 148 -3.51 -2.47 -11.63
CA VAL A 148 -3.81 -3.75 -10.98
C VAL A 148 -4.53 -3.47 -9.66
N PHE A 149 -5.78 -3.91 -9.55
CA PHE A 149 -6.51 -3.93 -8.30
C PHE A 149 -6.34 -5.31 -7.65
N ASP A 150 -5.54 -5.38 -6.59
CA ASP A 150 -5.47 -6.52 -5.68
C ASP A 150 -6.55 -6.33 -4.63
N ILE A 151 -7.68 -7.05 -4.77
CA ILE A 151 -8.85 -6.84 -3.91
C ILE A 151 -8.51 -7.08 -2.45
N ASN A 152 -7.78 -8.15 -2.14
CA ASN A 152 -7.09 -8.45 -0.90
C ASN A 152 -7.91 -8.07 0.36
N LEU A 153 -9.13 -8.61 0.46
CA LEU A 153 -10.08 -8.30 1.53
C LEU A 153 -9.48 -8.59 2.90
N ARG A 154 -9.62 -7.65 3.82
CA ARG A 154 -9.14 -7.76 5.20
C ARG A 154 -10.26 -7.45 6.17
N GLN A 155 -10.70 -8.47 6.93
CA GLN A 155 -11.78 -8.34 7.92
C GLN A 155 -13.00 -7.63 7.31
N ASN A 156 -13.43 -6.51 7.91
CA ASN A 156 -14.54 -5.67 7.43
C ASN A 156 -14.07 -4.30 6.92
N TRP A 157 -12.77 -4.15 6.58
CA TRP A 157 -12.15 -2.89 6.16
C TRP A 157 -12.31 -2.61 4.67
N TYR A 158 -13.45 -2.96 4.11
CA TYR A 158 -13.83 -2.70 2.72
C TYR A 158 -15.33 -2.35 2.63
N SER A 159 -15.73 -1.77 1.55
CA SER A 159 -17.13 -1.54 1.24
C SER A 159 -17.41 -1.87 -0.23
N ARG A 160 -18.67 -2.14 -0.52
CA ARG A 160 -19.11 -2.35 -1.91
C ARG A 160 -18.74 -1.16 -2.81
N GLU A 161 -18.89 0.07 -2.31
CA GLU A 161 -18.52 1.29 -3.01
C GLU A 161 -17.04 1.30 -3.39
N VAL A 162 -16.13 1.03 -2.44
CA VAL A 162 -14.67 0.97 -2.67
C VAL A 162 -14.34 -0.06 -3.74
N ILE A 163 -14.96 -1.25 -3.66
CA ILE A 163 -14.71 -2.33 -4.61
C ILE A 163 -15.20 -1.92 -6.02
N GLU A 164 -16.45 -1.46 -6.15
CA GLU A 164 -17.03 -1.07 -7.44
C GLU A 164 -16.27 0.10 -8.09
N GLU A 165 -15.85 1.10 -7.32
CA GLU A 165 -15.06 2.23 -7.84
C GLU A 165 -13.67 1.77 -8.30
N SER A 166 -13.02 0.89 -7.53
CA SER A 166 -11.73 0.31 -7.90
C SER A 166 -11.80 -0.53 -9.16
N LEU A 167 -12.86 -1.34 -9.31
CA LEU A 167 -13.12 -2.14 -10.52
C LEU A 167 -13.32 -1.27 -11.78
N ARG A 168 -13.97 -0.10 -11.64
CA ARG A 168 -14.12 0.84 -12.78
C ARG A 168 -12.81 1.48 -13.19
N LYS A 169 -11.83 1.57 -12.28
CA LYS A 169 -10.54 2.24 -12.50
C LYS A 169 -9.41 1.30 -12.86
N CYS A 170 -9.51 0.01 -12.55
CA CYS A 170 -8.49 -0.98 -12.90
C CYS A 170 -8.68 -1.55 -14.30
N ASN A 171 -7.61 -2.13 -14.85
CA ASN A 171 -7.65 -2.95 -16.06
C ASN A 171 -7.14 -4.39 -15.83
N ILE A 172 -6.67 -4.68 -14.62
CA ILE A 172 -6.32 -6.01 -14.15
C ILE A 172 -6.89 -6.17 -12.75
N LEU A 173 -7.60 -7.28 -12.52
CA LEU A 173 -8.09 -7.68 -11.21
C LEU A 173 -7.32 -8.91 -10.72
N LYS A 174 -6.79 -8.84 -9.50
CA LYS A 174 -6.22 -9.97 -8.77
C LYS A 174 -7.10 -10.27 -7.56
N LEU A 175 -7.55 -11.50 -7.46
CA LEU A 175 -8.33 -12.02 -6.33
C LEU A 175 -7.99 -13.50 -6.10
N ASN A 176 -8.32 -14.03 -4.94
CA ASN A 176 -8.31 -15.45 -4.66
C ASN A 176 -9.72 -16.02 -4.73
N ASP A 177 -9.88 -17.33 -4.52
CA ASP A 177 -11.14 -18.07 -4.65
C ASP A 177 -12.16 -17.79 -3.51
N GLU A 178 -11.73 -17.18 -2.40
CA GLU A 178 -12.59 -16.77 -1.30
C GLU A 178 -13.10 -15.32 -1.44
N GLU A 179 -12.42 -14.48 -2.21
CA GLU A 179 -12.73 -13.08 -2.48
C GLU A 179 -13.77 -12.92 -3.59
#